data_d1181f2313eaff25a14078d67c2841be
#
_entry.id   d1181f2313eaff25a14078d67c2841be
#
_cell.length_a   1.000
_cell.length_b   1.000
_cell.length_c   1.000
_cell.angle_alpha   90.00
_cell.angle_beta   90.00
_cell.angle_gamma   90.00
#
_symmetry.space_group_name_H-M   'P 1'
#
loop_
_entity.id
_entity.type
_entity.pdbx_description
1 polymer ?
#
loop_
_entity_poly.entity_id
_entity_poly.type
_entity_poly.pdbx_seq_one_letter_code
_entity_poly.pdbx_strand_id
1 'polypeptide(L)'
;LSLAEPLCSPMPLSRPHPPITIGGMGEKKTLRLVAQYADACNLFARAGESVLREKLDILRRHCDELARPYEAIEKTTLGTVHLAPGQMSAADVVEQCRGLAALGISHAIFNMPNVHEIAPLETFGREIIPAVAEL
;
A
#
# COMPACT_ATOMS: atom_id res chain seq x y z
N LEU A 1 8.47 26.93 5.15
CA LEU A 1 7.18 27.13 5.84
C LEU A 1 7.34 26.65 7.27
N SER A 2 7.12 27.52 8.25
CA SER A 2 6.99 27.16 9.67
C SER A 2 5.55 27.40 10.09
N LEU A 3 4.99 26.45 10.84
CA LEU A 3 3.68 26.59 11.49
C LEU A 3 3.94 26.88 12.97
N ALA A 4 3.34 27.93 13.48
CA ALA A 4 3.33 28.23 14.91
C ALA A 4 2.00 27.79 15.50
N GLU A 5 2.05 26.88 16.48
CA GLU A 5 0.89 26.40 17.25
C GLU A 5 -0.29 25.93 16.38
N PRO A 6 -0.11 24.96 15.45
CA PRO A 6 -1.22 24.47 14.66
C PRO A 6 -2.27 23.79 15.55
N LEU A 7 -3.52 24.20 15.41
CA LEU A 7 -4.64 23.62 16.15
C LEU A 7 -5.29 22.52 15.34
N CYS A 8 -5.51 21.36 15.96
CA CYS A 8 -6.36 20.29 15.44
C CYS A 8 -7.72 20.34 16.15
N SER A 9 -8.75 20.85 15.46
CA SER A 9 -10.10 20.97 16.02
C SER A 9 -11.14 20.58 14.96
N PRO A 10 -12.05 19.65 15.25
CA PRO A 10 -12.12 18.84 16.49
C PRO A 10 -10.95 17.85 16.61
N MET A 11 -10.63 17.46 17.84
CA MET A 11 -9.65 16.42 18.10
C MET A 11 -10.19 15.05 17.67
N PRO A 12 -9.32 14.12 17.18
CA PRO A 12 -9.72 12.76 16.88
C PRO A 12 -10.28 12.03 18.11
N LEU A 13 -11.26 11.14 17.88
CA LEU A 13 -11.77 10.25 18.93
C LEU A 13 -10.79 9.11 19.23
N SER A 14 -10.03 8.67 18.21
CA SER A 14 -9.01 7.62 18.33
C SER A 14 -7.86 8.07 19.23
N ARG A 15 -7.33 7.15 20.03
CA ARG A 15 -6.19 7.40 20.93
C ARG A 15 -5.04 6.46 20.57
N PRO A 16 -3.78 6.97 20.44
CA PRO A 16 -3.39 8.39 20.58
C PRO A 16 -3.85 9.26 19.39
N HIS A 17 -4.09 8.70 18.21
CA HIS A 17 -4.55 9.33 16.96
C HIS A 17 -5.10 8.25 16.01
N PRO A 18 -5.82 8.60 14.93
CA PRO A 18 -6.11 7.68 13.84
C PRO A 18 -4.84 7.13 13.21
N PRO A 19 -4.85 5.89 12.64
CA PRO A 19 -3.69 5.39 11.91
C PRO A 19 -3.22 6.34 10.81
N ILE A 20 -1.92 6.56 10.73
CA ILE A 20 -1.29 7.47 9.78
C ILE A 20 -0.73 6.67 8.60
N THR A 21 -1.27 6.89 7.41
CA THR A 21 -0.72 6.34 6.17
C THR A 21 0.07 7.40 5.43
N ILE A 22 1.33 7.11 5.08
CA ILE A 22 2.16 7.99 4.27
C ILE A 22 2.40 7.34 2.90
N GLY A 23 1.95 8.02 1.83
CA GLY A 23 2.13 7.59 0.46
C GLY A 23 3.37 8.19 -0.20
N GLY A 24 4.01 7.42 -1.06
CA GLY A 24 5.14 7.87 -1.89
C GLY A 24 6.40 7.03 -1.71
N MET A 25 7.36 7.24 -2.61
CA MET A 25 8.55 6.39 -2.75
C MET A 25 9.87 7.16 -2.64
N GLY A 26 9.82 8.40 -2.16
CA GLY A 26 11.01 9.25 -1.99
C GLY A 26 11.93 8.72 -0.88
N GLU A 27 13.13 8.30 -1.26
CA GLU A 27 14.06 7.56 -0.41
C GLU A 27 14.53 8.34 0.82
N LYS A 28 14.94 9.60 0.61
CA LYS A 28 15.59 10.41 1.65
C LYS A 28 14.61 11.05 2.65
N LYS A 29 13.41 11.40 2.17
CA LYS A 29 12.42 12.14 2.99
C LYS A 29 11.18 11.29 3.26
N THR A 30 10.49 10.82 2.21
CA THR A 30 9.19 10.14 2.38
C THR A 30 9.35 8.85 3.17
N LEU A 31 10.27 7.96 2.78
CA LEU A 31 10.48 6.69 3.49
C LEU A 31 11.04 6.89 4.90
N ARG A 32 11.82 7.96 5.12
CA ARG A 32 12.26 8.32 6.48
C ARG A 32 11.08 8.80 7.34
N LEU A 33 10.15 9.61 6.79
CA LEU A 33 8.94 10.02 7.50
C LEU A 33 8.01 8.83 7.78
N VAL A 34 7.91 7.87 6.83
CA VAL A 34 7.22 6.60 7.07
C VAL A 34 7.81 5.89 8.28
N ALA A 35 9.12 5.68 8.29
CA ALA A 35 9.81 5.01 9.40
C ALA A 35 9.65 5.75 10.74
N GLN A 36 9.48 7.07 10.71
CA GLN A 36 9.40 7.90 11.91
C GLN A 36 7.98 8.00 12.48
N TYR A 37 6.94 8.05 11.63
CA TYR A 37 5.59 8.46 12.04
C TYR A 37 4.46 7.59 11.55
N ALA A 38 4.62 6.80 10.46
CA ALA A 38 3.50 6.15 9.82
C ALA A 38 3.16 4.80 10.45
N ASP A 39 1.87 4.51 10.54
CA ASP A 39 1.36 3.16 10.84
C ASP A 39 1.31 2.30 9.56
N ALA A 40 1.20 2.95 8.38
CA ALA A 40 1.23 2.28 7.09
C ALA A 40 1.99 3.11 6.04
N CYS A 41 2.66 2.44 5.10
CA CYS A 41 3.18 3.06 3.88
C CYS A 41 2.34 2.65 2.68
N ASN A 42 2.24 3.54 1.67
CA ASN A 42 1.59 3.22 0.40
C ASN A 42 2.55 3.47 -0.76
N LEU A 43 2.90 2.40 -1.49
CA LEU A 43 3.84 2.41 -2.60
C LEU A 43 3.09 2.24 -3.94
N PHE A 44 3.72 2.62 -5.05
CA PHE A 44 3.12 2.49 -6.38
C PHE A 44 3.46 1.11 -6.99
N ALA A 45 2.48 0.20 -7.10
CA ALA A 45 2.66 -1.13 -7.68
C ALA A 45 3.20 -1.09 -9.12
N ARG A 46 2.85 -0.05 -9.89
CA ARG A 46 3.35 0.15 -11.28
C ARG A 46 4.86 0.33 -11.40
N ALA A 47 5.57 0.57 -10.31
CA ALA A 47 7.03 0.67 -10.32
C ALA A 47 7.71 -0.67 -10.58
N GLY A 48 7.00 -1.78 -10.39
CA GLY A 48 7.52 -3.13 -10.55
C GLY A 48 8.21 -3.68 -9.31
N GLU A 49 8.30 -5.00 -9.22
CA GLU A 49 8.77 -5.71 -8.03
C GLU A 49 10.19 -5.34 -7.61
N SER A 50 11.11 -5.19 -8.57
CA SER A 50 12.50 -4.85 -8.27
C SER A 50 12.62 -3.49 -7.58
N VAL A 51 11.87 -2.49 -8.06
CA VAL A 51 11.84 -1.15 -7.45
C VAL A 51 11.14 -1.19 -6.10
N LEU A 52 10.03 -1.92 -5.97
CA LEU A 52 9.35 -2.07 -4.68
C LEU A 52 10.27 -2.71 -3.63
N ARG A 53 10.99 -3.76 -3.98
CA ARG A 53 12.00 -4.40 -3.12
C ARG A 53 13.05 -3.40 -2.64
N GLU A 54 13.63 -2.64 -3.57
CA GLU A 54 14.60 -1.59 -3.23
C GLU A 54 14.02 -0.57 -2.24
N LYS A 55 12.78 -0.09 -2.45
CA LYS A 55 12.13 0.88 -1.57
C LYS A 55 11.83 0.30 -0.18
N LEU A 56 11.42 -0.97 -0.12
CA LEU A 56 11.21 -1.67 1.15
C LEU A 56 12.52 -1.88 1.91
N ASP A 57 13.63 -2.18 1.22
CA ASP A 57 14.96 -2.29 1.84
C ASP A 57 15.45 -0.93 2.37
N ILE A 58 15.15 0.16 1.67
CA ILE A 58 15.45 1.51 2.15
C ILE A 58 14.61 1.85 3.38
N LEU A 59 13.32 1.52 3.36
CA LEU A 59 12.45 1.71 4.52
C LEU A 59 12.96 0.92 5.74
N ARG A 60 13.35 -0.33 5.55
CA ARG A 60 13.94 -1.18 6.61
C ARG A 60 15.18 -0.51 7.23
N ARG A 61 16.11 -0.01 6.40
CA ARG A 61 17.28 0.71 6.90
C ARG A 61 16.91 1.95 7.72
N HIS A 62 15.92 2.74 7.28
CA HIS A 62 15.45 3.87 8.08
C HIS A 62 14.82 3.44 9.41
N CYS A 63 14.12 2.30 9.43
CA CYS A 63 13.58 1.73 10.66
C CYS A 63 14.70 1.32 11.62
N ASP A 64 15.75 0.66 11.11
CA ASP A 64 16.94 0.26 11.90
C ASP A 64 17.65 1.48 12.51
N GLU A 65 17.85 2.53 11.71
CA GLU A 65 18.44 3.80 12.18
C GLU A 65 17.63 4.47 13.29
N LEU A 66 16.31 4.31 13.28
CA LEU A 66 15.38 4.91 14.24
C LEU A 66 15.00 3.97 15.39
N ALA A 67 15.59 2.77 15.44
CA ALA A 67 15.25 1.70 16.39
C ALA A 67 13.74 1.40 16.45
N ARG A 68 13.07 1.45 15.28
CA ARG A 68 11.65 1.14 15.13
C ARG A 68 11.47 -0.22 14.45
N PRO A 69 10.63 -1.14 14.98
CA PRO A 69 10.35 -2.41 14.30
C PRO A 69 9.73 -2.16 12.91
N TYR A 70 10.36 -2.68 11.86
CA TYR A 70 9.88 -2.58 10.48
C TYR A 70 8.50 -3.22 10.32
N GLU A 71 8.24 -4.29 11.06
CA GLU A 71 6.98 -5.04 11.06
C GLU A 71 5.80 -4.25 11.64
N ALA A 72 6.07 -3.23 12.45
CA ALA A 72 5.05 -2.33 12.98
C ALA A 72 4.42 -1.41 11.93
N ILE A 73 4.98 -1.39 10.71
CA ILE A 73 4.47 -0.57 9.60
C ILE A 73 3.77 -1.51 8.62
N GLU A 74 2.47 -1.28 8.38
CA GLU A 74 1.75 -1.98 7.32
C GLU A 74 2.28 -1.57 5.95
N LYS A 75 2.59 -2.54 5.08
CA LYS A 75 3.05 -2.30 3.71
C LYS A 75 1.90 -2.44 2.75
N THR A 76 1.51 -1.32 2.13
CA THR A 76 0.41 -1.28 1.17
C THR A 76 0.88 -0.81 -0.21
N THR A 77 0.15 -1.15 -1.25
CA THR A 77 0.41 -0.66 -2.61
C THR A 77 -0.85 -0.10 -3.26
N LEU A 78 -0.64 0.89 -4.14
CA LEU A 78 -1.65 1.38 -5.07
C LEU A 78 -1.30 0.93 -6.49
N GLY A 79 -2.21 0.15 -7.08
CA GLY A 79 -2.12 -0.32 -8.47
C GLY A 79 -3.34 0.01 -9.30
N THR A 80 -3.39 -0.55 -10.51
CA THR A 80 -4.56 -0.49 -11.38
C THR A 80 -4.85 -1.88 -11.89
N VAL A 81 -6.11 -2.28 -11.85
CA VAL A 81 -6.63 -3.52 -12.43
C VAL A 81 -7.72 -3.18 -13.43
N HIS A 82 -7.59 -3.70 -14.64
CA HIS A 82 -8.59 -3.54 -15.69
C HIS A 82 -9.07 -4.91 -16.18
N LEU A 83 -10.17 -5.38 -15.60
CA LEU A 83 -10.80 -6.67 -15.97
C LEU A 83 -11.74 -6.45 -17.16
N ALA A 84 -11.24 -6.66 -18.37
CA ALA A 84 -12.00 -6.53 -19.61
C ALA A 84 -11.44 -7.47 -20.69
N PRO A 85 -12.20 -7.84 -21.73
CA PRO A 85 -11.71 -8.61 -22.86
C PRO A 85 -10.43 -8.00 -23.45
N GLY A 86 -9.37 -8.80 -23.57
CA GLY A 86 -8.07 -8.35 -24.06
C GLY A 86 -7.26 -7.50 -23.08
N GLN A 87 -7.71 -7.36 -21.85
CA GLN A 87 -7.00 -6.76 -20.72
C GLN A 87 -6.60 -7.85 -19.70
N MET A 88 -6.59 -7.53 -18.42
CA MET A 88 -6.24 -8.49 -17.37
C MET A 88 -7.35 -9.52 -17.15
N SER A 89 -6.96 -10.75 -16.88
CA SER A 89 -7.82 -11.81 -16.35
C SER A 89 -7.77 -11.84 -14.81
N ALA A 90 -8.69 -12.58 -14.17
CA ALA A 90 -8.67 -12.82 -12.73
C ALA A 90 -7.35 -13.49 -12.29
N ALA A 91 -6.85 -14.44 -13.09
CA ALA A 91 -5.57 -15.12 -12.82
C ALA A 91 -4.37 -14.16 -12.84
N ASP A 92 -4.34 -13.20 -13.76
CA ASP A 92 -3.28 -12.18 -13.81
C ASP A 92 -3.27 -11.32 -12.56
N VAL A 93 -4.45 -10.96 -12.05
CA VAL A 93 -4.57 -10.17 -10.81
C VAL A 93 -4.11 -10.97 -9.60
N VAL A 94 -4.49 -12.24 -9.49
CA VAL A 94 -4.03 -13.13 -8.41
C VAL A 94 -2.52 -13.30 -8.44
N GLU A 95 -1.92 -13.48 -9.62
CA GLU A 95 -0.46 -13.59 -9.75
C GLU A 95 0.25 -12.29 -9.38
N GLN A 96 -0.30 -11.14 -9.78
CA GLN A 96 0.21 -9.84 -9.32
C GLN A 96 0.16 -9.73 -7.79
N CYS A 97 -0.94 -10.13 -7.15
CA CYS A 97 -1.06 -10.13 -5.69
C CYS A 97 -0.07 -11.09 -5.04
N ARG A 98 0.18 -12.25 -5.64
CA ARG A 98 1.20 -13.22 -5.18
C ARG A 98 2.60 -12.62 -5.18
N GLY A 99 2.98 -11.93 -6.26
CA GLY A 99 4.25 -11.21 -6.33
C GLY A 99 4.37 -10.13 -5.26
N LEU A 100 3.29 -9.37 -5.01
CA LEU A 100 3.26 -8.36 -3.95
C LEU A 100 3.37 -9.00 -2.55
N ALA A 101 2.64 -10.09 -2.28
CA ALA A 101 2.71 -10.81 -1.01
C ALA A 101 4.13 -11.35 -0.74
N ALA A 102 4.82 -11.86 -1.77
CA ALA A 102 6.22 -12.30 -1.68
C ALA A 102 7.20 -11.18 -1.31
N LEU A 103 6.83 -9.92 -1.51
CA LEU A 103 7.58 -8.74 -1.06
C LEU A 103 7.21 -8.31 0.37
N GLY A 104 6.23 -8.95 0.99
CA GLY A 104 5.70 -8.57 2.29
C GLY A 104 4.66 -7.45 2.24
N ILE A 105 4.06 -7.18 1.08
CA ILE A 105 2.90 -6.30 0.96
C ILE A 105 1.68 -7.05 1.47
N SER A 106 1.05 -6.51 2.49
CA SER A 106 -0.13 -7.12 3.14
C SER A 106 -1.47 -6.55 2.67
N HIS A 107 -1.43 -5.43 1.93
CA HIS A 107 -2.65 -4.76 1.49
C HIS A 107 -2.46 -4.15 0.10
N ALA A 108 -3.18 -4.67 -0.90
CA ALA A 108 -3.18 -4.15 -2.26
C ALA A 108 -4.45 -3.34 -2.53
N ILE A 109 -4.29 -2.08 -2.93
CA ILE A 109 -5.37 -1.16 -3.28
C ILE A 109 -5.35 -1.01 -4.79
N PHE A 110 -6.51 -1.12 -5.45
CA PHE A 110 -6.60 -1.03 -6.89
C PHE A 110 -7.59 0.04 -7.35
N ASN A 111 -7.14 0.88 -8.29
CA ASN A 111 -8.03 1.64 -9.14
C ASN A 111 -8.55 0.72 -10.25
N MET A 112 -9.84 0.81 -10.55
CA MET A 112 -10.48 0.07 -11.63
C MET A 112 -11.10 1.07 -12.63
N PRO A 113 -10.57 1.19 -13.87
CA PRO A 113 -11.11 2.12 -14.86
C PRO A 113 -12.58 1.86 -15.20
N ASN A 114 -13.00 0.60 -15.12
CA ASN A 114 -14.36 0.15 -15.42
C ASN A 114 -15.17 -0.22 -14.17
N VAL A 115 -14.93 0.42 -13.03
CA VAL A 115 -15.64 0.18 -11.76
C VAL A 115 -17.15 0.45 -11.84
N HIS A 116 -17.63 1.18 -12.85
CA HIS A 116 -19.04 1.42 -13.12
C HIS A 116 -19.78 0.20 -13.68
N GLU A 117 -19.05 -0.83 -14.11
CA GLU A 117 -19.57 -2.11 -14.55
C GLU A 117 -19.65 -3.08 -13.36
N ILE A 118 -20.72 -3.90 -13.28
CA ILE A 118 -20.91 -4.84 -12.17
C ILE A 118 -20.05 -6.09 -12.35
N ALA A 119 -19.94 -6.62 -13.58
CA ALA A 119 -19.23 -7.87 -13.85
C ALA A 119 -17.78 -7.93 -13.33
N PRO A 120 -16.93 -6.91 -13.50
CA PRO A 120 -15.60 -6.89 -12.88
C PRO A 120 -15.62 -6.99 -11.35
N LEU A 121 -16.60 -6.35 -10.68
CA LEU A 121 -16.75 -6.42 -9.23
C LEU A 121 -17.19 -7.81 -8.77
N GLU A 122 -18.08 -8.47 -9.53
CA GLU A 122 -18.47 -9.86 -9.26
C GLU A 122 -17.29 -10.81 -9.42
N THR A 123 -16.43 -10.62 -10.45
CA THR A 123 -15.20 -11.38 -10.62
C THR A 123 -14.26 -11.21 -9.44
N PHE A 124 -14.09 -9.98 -8.94
CA PHE A 124 -13.33 -9.74 -7.72
C PHE A 124 -13.86 -10.53 -6.54
N GLY A 125 -15.18 -10.47 -6.29
CA GLY A 125 -15.80 -11.14 -5.14
C GLY A 125 -15.77 -12.67 -5.22
N ARG A 126 -15.93 -13.23 -6.42
CA ARG A 126 -16.05 -14.68 -6.60
C ARG A 126 -14.72 -15.40 -6.82
N GLU A 127 -13.76 -14.75 -7.48
CA GLU A 127 -12.54 -15.41 -7.95
C GLU A 127 -11.27 -14.84 -7.32
N ILE A 128 -11.13 -13.50 -7.28
CA ILE A 128 -9.87 -12.86 -6.88
C ILE A 128 -9.74 -12.82 -5.36
N ILE A 129 -10.72 -12.26 -4.66
CA ILE A 129 -10.65 -12.09 -3.20
C ILE A 129 -10.45 -13.42 -2.47
N PRO A 130 -11.20 -14.51 -2.78
CA PRO A 130 -10.98 -15.80 -2.13
C PRO A 130 -9.57 -16.36 -2.40
N ALA A 131 -9.07 -16.24 -3.64
CA ALA A 131 -7.75 -16.75 -4.00
C ALA A 131 -6.60 -15.96 -3.36
N VAL A 132 -6.77 -14.66 -3.15
CA VAL A 132 -5.77 -13.79 -2.52
C VAL A 132 -5.79 -13.93 -1.00
N ALA A 133 -6.92 -14.27 -0.39
CA ALA A 133 -7.02 -14.50 1.05
C ALA A 133 -6.18 -15.69 1.55
N GLU A 134 -5.77 -16.59 0.65
CA GLU A 134 -4.93 -17.76 0.93
C GLU A 134 -3.41 -17.48 0.77
N LEU A 135 -3.01 -16.25 0.39
CA LEU A 135 -1.61 -15.83 0.22
C LEU A 135 -1.05 -15.28 1.52
#